data_a3679beddd2e811f6fe4c28a323cb642
#
_entry.id   a3679beddd2e811f6fe4c28a323cb642
#
_cell.length_a   1.000
_cell.length_b   1.000
_cell.length_c   1.000
_cell.angle_alpha   90.00
_cell.angle_beta   90.00
_cell.angle_gamma   90.00
#
_symmetry.space_group_name_H-M   'P 1'
#
loop_
_entity.id
_entity.type
_entity.pdbx_description
1 polymer ?
#
loop_
_entity_poly.entity_id
_entity_poly.type
_entity_poly.pdbx_seq_one_letter_code
_entity_poly.pdbx_strand_id
1 'polypeptide(L)'
;MNKMEKFYQFAGVGIAVELPEGRGFEDARLLTPFAVPQGPGENRFRFTFCNELSAPDGMLLKLSPELRVYQSGDRTIRYLGFVQDTWEKAYCRVENSGFENQVEVRELAAPSRITAKTILNCIAAEHLVVQAGGVVFHSSYIEYQGKAILFTAPSGTGKSTQADLWEKYRGAEIINGDRSVIRWDGGVFACGIPFAGSSAICKNRTLPLAAIVYLKQAPVTEIRKVRGAEAFRCVWEGCSVNSWDKRDMTMAMETVLRVLETVPVFELACTPDESAVLTLEGVLKG
;
A
#
# COMPACT_ATOMS: atom_id res chain seq x y z
N MET A 1 23.52 1.07 -24.79
CA MET A 1 22.06 1.16 -24.89
C MET A 1 21.61 2.22 -23.89
N ASN A 2 20.96 3.27 -24.36
CA ASN A 2 20.40 4.28 -23.48
C ASN A 2 19.30 3.64 -22.64
N LYS A 3 19.35 3.84 -21.32
CA LYS A 3 18.33 3.39 -20.39
C LYS A 3 17.51 4.58 -19.93
N MET A 4 16.23 4.40 -19.73
CA MET A 4 15.38 5.39 -19.05
C MET A 4 15.31 5.03 -17.58
N GLU A 5 15.71 5.96 -16.72
CA GLU A 5 15.62 5.81 -15.27
C GLU A 5 14.62 6.82 -14.72
N LYS A 6 13.76 6.36 -13.80
CA LYS A 6 12.79 7.18 -13.08
C LYS A 6 12.86 6.91 -11.60
N PHE A 7 12.75 7.97 -10.81
CA PHE A 7 12.81 7.91 -9.36
C PHE A 7 11.46 8.27 -8.76
N TYR A 8 11.08 7.52 -7.72
CA TYR A 8 9.85 7.76 -6.97
C TYR A 8 10.12 7.65 -5.48
N GLN A 9 9.38 8.44 -4.69
CA GLN A 9 9.48 8.41 -3.24
C GLN A 9 8.09 8.46 -2.60
N PHE A 10 7.81 7.54 -1.69
CA PHE A 10 6.56 7.50 -0.91
C PHE A 10 6.80 6.81 0.44
N ALA A 11 6.14 7.30 1.49
CA ALA A 11 6.15 6.68 2.82
C ALA A 11 7.55 6.29 3.36
N GLY A 12 8.59 7.08 3.05
CA GLY A 12 9.97 6.79 3.43
C GLY A 12 10.71 5.80 2.53
N VAL A 13 10.04 5.28 1.49
CA VAL A 13 10.62 4.36 0.50
C VAL A 13 11.06 5.13 -0.73
N GLY A 14 12.32 5.00 -1.13
CA GLY A 14 12.85 5.48 -2.40
C GLY A 14 13.04 4.31 -3.38
N ILE A 15 12.59 4.47 -4.62
CA ILE A 15 12.77 3.48 -5.68
C ILE A 15 13.34 4.14 -6.95
N ALA A 16 14.25 3.43 -7.62
CA ALA A 16 14.71 3.72 -8.97
C ALA A 16 14.20 2.62 -9.92
N VAL A 17 13.56 3.00 -11.00
CA VAL A 17 13.06 2.08 -12.03
C VAL A 17 13.84 2.31 -13.31
N GLU A 18 14.60 1.32 -13.75
CA GLU A 18 15.33 1.29 -15.01
C GLU A 18 14.55 0.52 -16.07
N LEU A 19 14.26 1.16 -17.20
CA LEU A 19 13.62 0.53 -18.35
C LEU A 19 14.58 0.53 -19.57
N PRO A 20 14.49 -0.49 -20.44
CA PRO A 20 15.16 -0.45 -21.74
C PRO A 20 14.67 0.71 -22.58
N GLU A 21 15.52 1.18 -23.51
CA GLU A 21 15.18 2.21 -24.50
C GLU A 21 13.93 1.82 -25.31
N GLY A 22 13.05 2.79 -25.56
CA GLY A 22 11.79 2.58 -26.28
C GLY A 22 10.65 2.00 -25.42
N ARG A 23 10.90 1.67 -24.16
CA ARG A 23 9.86 1.26 -23.20
C ARG A 23 9.49 2.44 -22.31
N GLY A 24 8.21 2.54 -21.93
CA GLY A 24 7.69 3.62 -21.10
C GLY A 24 6.57 3.17 -20.19
N PHE A 25 6.08 4.07 -19.34
CA PHE A 25 4.93 3.83 -18.47
C PHE A 25 3.65 4.23 -19.19
N GLU A 26 2.68 3.32 -19.27
CA GLU A 26 1.41 3.57 -19.97
C GLU A 26 0.46 4.46 -19.15
N ASP A 27 0.41 4.28 -17.85
CA ASP A 27 -0.41 5.11 -16.94
C ASP A 27 0.45 5.65 -15.80
N ALA A 28 1.11 6.78 -16.06
CA ALA A 28 1.94 7.44 -15.06
C ALA A 28 1.15 8.25 -14.03
N ARG A 29 -0.18 8.42 -14.17
CA ARG A 29 -0.94 9.33 -13.30
C ARG A 29 -0.84 8.95 -11.83
N LEU A 30 -0.88 7.67 -11.50
CA LEU A 30 -0.75 7.20 -10.11
C LEU A 30 0.67 7.41 -9.55
N LEU A 31 1.70 7.32 -10.39
CA LEU A 31 3.10 7.48 -9.98
C LEU A 31 3.57 8.93 -10.04
N THR A 32 2.95 9.77 -10.89
CA THR A 32 3.37 11.17 -11.08
C THR A 32 3.45 11.97 -9.78
N PRO A 33 2.51 11.90 -8.83
CA PRO A 33 2.61 12.63 -7.57
C PRO A 33 3.79 12.23 -6.69
N PHE A 34 4.38 11.06 -6.97
CA PHE A 34 5.47 10.47 -6.19
C PHE A 34 6.82 10.55 -6.91
N ALA A 35 6.85 11.08 -8.15
CA ALA A 35 8.07 11.25 -8.92
C ALA A 35 8.98 12.30 -8.29
N VAL A 36 10.29 12.01 -8.25
CA VAL A 36 11.33 12.91 -7.78
C VAL A 36 12.42 13.03 -8.84
N PRO A 37 13.07 14.19 -8.99
CA PRO A 37 14.08 14.41 -10.04
C PRO A 37 15.28 13.46 -9.93
N GLN A 38 15.74 13.21 -8.71
CA GLN A 38 16.77 12.26 -8.34
C GLN A 38 16.53 11.91 -6.88
N GLY A 39 16.45 10.64 -6.57
CA GLY A 39 16.19 10.18 -5.21
C GLY A 39 17.34 9.33 -4.67
N PRO A 40 17.33 9.05 -3.36
CA PRO A 40 18.11 7.94 -2.85
C PRO A 40 17.61 6.69 -3.59
N GLY A 41 18.37 6.21 -4.55
CA GLY A 41 18.07 5.02 -5.34
C GLY A 41 18.35 3.75 -4.52
N GLU A 42 17.85 3.72 -3.28
CA GLU A 42 18.12 2.62 -2.35
C GLU A 42 17.56 1.30 -2.87
N ASN A 43 16.40 1.33 -3.55
CA ASN A 43 15.80 0.14 -4.13
C ASN A 43 15.73 0.30 -5.65
N ARG A 44 16.64 -0.35 -6.36
CA ARG A 44 16.72 -0.29 -7.82
C ARG A 44 16.02 -1.49 -8.45
N PHE A 45 15.11 -1.22 -9.39
CA PHE A 45 14.37 -2.23 -10.14
C PHE A 45 14.74 -2.13 -11.63
N ARG A 46 15.48 -3.13 -12.12
CA ARG A 46 15.93 -3.19 -13.50
C ARG A 46 15.04 -4.12 -14.30
N PHE A 47 14.29 -3.57 -15.25
CA PHE A 47 13.36 -4.29 -16.09
C PHE A 47 14.04 -4.82 -17.34
N THR A 48 13.76 -6.07 -17.67
CA THR A 48 14.11 -6.73 -18.93
C THR A 48 12.85 -7.37 -19.52
N PHE A 49 12.80 -7.45 -20.86
CA PHE A 49 11.69 -8.07 -21.58
C PHE A 49 12.20 -9.32 -22.26
N CYS A 50 11.48 -10.44 -22.13
CA CYS A 50 11.91 -11.75 -22.61
C CYS A 50 10.72 -12.58 -23.11
N ASN A 51 10.99 -13.55 -23.98
CA ASN A 51 9.98 -14.49 -24.44
C ASN A 51 9.64 -15.53 -23.35
N GLU A 52 10.63 -15.93 -22.58
CA GLU A 52 10.52 -16.91 -21.50
C GLU A 52 11.16 -16.34 -20.23
N LEU A 53 10.50 -16.56 -19.09
CA LEU A 53 11.04 -16.20 -17.79
C LEU A 53 12.05 -17.23 -17.34
N SER A 54 13.05 -16.81 -16.60
CA SER A 54 14.02 -17.71 -15.96
C SER A 54 13.30 -18.66 -14.99
N ALA A 55 13.72 -19.92 -14.97
CA ALA A 55 13.17 -20.94 -14.07
C ALA A 55 13.42 -20.59 -12.58
N PRO A 56 12.53 -21.02 -11.65
CA PRO A 56 12.77 -20.84 -10.25
C PRO A 56 13.90 -21.74 -9.76
N ASP A 57 14.67 -21.25 -8.80
CA ASP A 57 15.55 -22.02 -7.95
C ASP A 57 15.17 -21.80 -6.47
N GLY A 58 15.52 -22.75 -5.60
CA GLY A 58 15.26 -22.66 -4.17
C GLY A 58 13.95 -23.29 -3.70
N MET A 59 13.58 -22.98 -2.46
CA MET A 59 12.44 -23.56 -1.76
C MET A 59 11.18 -22.73 -1.98
N LEU A 60 10.06 -23.36 -2.32
CA LEU A 60 8.76 -22.72 -2.42
C LEU A 60 8.26 -22.31 -1.03
N LEU A 61 8.05 -21.00 -0.81
CA LEU A 61 7.54 -20.42 0.42
C LEU A 61 6.03 -20.15 0.38
N LYS A 62 5.53 -19.70 -0.77
CA LYS A 62 4.14 -19.27 -0.94
C LYS A 62 3.62 -19.70 -2.30
N LEU A 63 2.38 -20.19 -2.30
CA LEU A 63 1.60 -20.47 -3.50
C LEU A 63 0.19 -19.90 -3.33
N SER A 64 -0.20 -19.07 -4.28
CA SER A 64 -1.57 -18.58 -4.45
C SER A 64 -1.90 -18.47 -5.94
N PRO A 65 -3.15 -18.22 -6.34
CA PRO A 65 -3.51 -18.11 -7.77
C PRO A 65 -2.68 -17.10 -8.55
N GLU A 66 -2.27 -15.98 -7.90
CA GLU A 66 -1.60 -14.85 -8.55
C GLU A 66 -0.14 -14.66 -8.14
N LEU A 67 0.37 -15.46 -7.20
CA LEU A 67 1.73 -15.28 -6.66
C LEU A 67 2.36 -16.62 -6.27
N ARG A 68 3.57 -16.88 -6.78
CA ARG A 68 4.52 -17.87 -6.25
C ARG A 68 5.75 -17.18 -5.70
N VAL A 69 6.23 -17.63 -4.56
CA VAL A 69 7.43 -17.10 -3.91
C VAL A 69 8.38 -18.24 -3.60
N TYR A 70 9.63 -18.10 -4.02
CA TYR A 70 10.72 -19.01 -3.73
C TYR A 70 11.81 -18.28 -2.94
N GLN A 71 12.50 -19.02 -2.08
CA GLN A 71 13.70 -18.55 -1.37
C GLN A 71 14.91 -19.32 -1.87
N SER A 72 15.92 -18.61 -2.37
CA SER A 72 17.19 -19.14 -2.84
C SER A 72 18.34 -18.40 -2.15
N GLY A 73 18.87 -18.98 -1.07
CA GLY A 73 19.83 -18.31 -0.21
C GLY A 73 19.21 -17.06 0.42
N ASP A 74 19.81 -15.89 0.20
CA ASP A 74 19.33 -14.57 0.62
C ASP A 74 18.39 -13.90 -0.39
N ARG A 75 18.18 -14.51 -1.57
CA ARG A 75 17.33 -13.98 -2.63
C ARG A 75 15.89 -14.49 -2.51
N THR A 76 14.95 -13.60 -2.75
CA THR A 76 13.52 -13.94 -2.91
C THR A 76 13.14 -13.82 -4.37
N ILE A 77 12.54 -14.87 -4.93
CA ILE A 77 12.09 -14.93 -6.33
C ILE A 77 10.57 -15.02 -6.35
N ARG A 78 9.92 -14.04 -7.00
CA ARG A 78 8.47 -13.95 -7.07
C ARG A 78 8.01 -14.07 -8.52
N TYR A 79 7.01 -14.91 -8.77
CA TYR A 79 6.30 -15.01 -10.03
C TYR A 79 4.90 -14.46 -9.86
N LEU A 80 4.54 -13.53 -10.74
CA LEU A 80 3.28 -12.79 -10.69
C LEU A 80 2.40 -13.15 -11.89
N GLY A 81 1.12 -13.41 -11.64
CA GLY A 81 0.13 -13.75 -12.67
C GLY A 81 -0.65 -15.02 -12.33
N PHE A 82 -1.15 -15.74 -13.31
CA PHE A 82 -1.91 -16.97 -13.12
C PHE A 82 -0.98 -18.17 -12.87
N VAL A 83 -0.43 -18.24 -11.66
CA VAL A 83 0.69 -19.13 -11.32
C VAL A 83 0.31 -20.30 -10.40
N GLN A 84 -0.98 -20.57 -10.19
CA GLN A 84 -1.43 -21.64 -9.30
C GLN A 84 -0.95 -23.02 -9.75
N ASP A 85 -1.05 -23.31 -11.04
CA ASP A 85 -0.67 -24.62 -11.62
C ASP A 85 0.83 -24.67 -11.88
N THR A 86 1.38 -23.64 -12.53
CA THR A 86 2.78 -23.57 -12.92
C THR A 86 3.30 -22.12 -12.94
N TRP A 87 4.58 -21.93 -12.64
CA TRP A 87 5.24 -20.63 -12.74
C TRP A 87 5.34 -20.13 -14.20
N GLU A 88 5.35 -21.02 -15.17
CA GLU A 88 5.44 -20.71 -16.59
C GLU A 88 4.29 -19.86 -17.10
N LYS A 89 3.15 -19.82 -16.41
CA LYS A 89 2.02 -18.93 -16.72
C LYS A 89 2.17 -17.50 -16.19
N ALA A 90 3.24 -17.21 -15.43
CA ALA A 90 3.51 -15.87 -14.93
C ALA A 90 3.71 -14.88 -16.09
N TYR A 91 3.31 -13.64 -15.89
CA TYR A 91 3.67 -12.53 -16.77
C TYR A 91 4.94 -11.83 -16.38
N CYS A 92 5.38 -11.99 -15.13
CA CYS A 92 6.54 -11.33 -14.57
C CYS A 92 7.24 -12.22 -13.55
N ARG A 93 8.58 -12.18 -13.54
CA ARG A 93 9.46 -12.72 -12.51
C ARG A 93 10.24 -11.58 -11.88
N VAL A 94 10.28 -11.53 -10.56
CA VAL A 94 11.06 -10.55 -9.81
C VAL A 94 12.03 -11.29 -8.89
N GLU A 95 13.30 -10.98 -9.02
CA GLU A 95 14.35 -11.45 -8.13
C GLU A 95 14.82 -10.29 -7.26
N ASN A 96 14.62 -10.39 -5.96
CA ASN A 96 15.05 -9.42 -4.97
C ASN A 96 16.37 -9.90 -4.33
N SER A 97 17.41 -9.07 -4.41
CA SER A 97 18.70 -9.30 -3.77
C SER A 97 19.16 -7.98 -3.14
N GLY A 98 18.79 -7.75 -1.90
CA GLY A 98 19.06 -6.50 -1.20
C GLY A 98 18.41 -5.31 -1.93
N PHE A 99 19.22 -4.32 -2.30
CA PHE A 99 18.75 -3.10 -2.98
C PHE A 99 18.70 -3.22 -4.52
N GLU A 100 19.31 -4.25 -5.10
CA GLU A 100 19.33 -4.50 -6.55
C GLU A 100 18.31 -5.58 -6.90
N ASN A 101 17.32 -5.23 -7.72
CA ASN A 101 16.22 -6.10 -8.06
C ASN A 101 16.14 -6.27 -9.57
N GLN A 102 16.01 -7.52 -10.03
CA GLN A 102 15.85 -7.85 -11.45
C GLN A 102 14.40 -8.17 -11.71
N VAL A 103 13.83 -7.57 -12.75
CA VAL A 103 12.44 -7.77 -13.16
C VAL A 103 12.42 -8.26 -14.61
N GLU A 104 12.02 -9.50 -14.81
CA GLU A 104 11.78 -10.09 -16.12
C GLU A 104 10.29 -9.99 -16.44
N VAL A 105 9.95 -9.38 -17.56
CA VAL A 105 8.56 -9.24 -18.04
C VAL A 105 8.42 -9.96 -19.36
N ARG A 106 7.43 -10.83 -19.48
CA ARG A 106 7.18 -11.57 -20.71
C ARG A 106 6.68 -10.67 -21.83
N GLU A 107 7.31 -10.71 -23.00
CA GLU A 107 6.96 -9.85 -24.14
C GLU A 107 5.48 -9.97 -24.58
N LEU A 108 4.92 -11.18 -24.62
CA LEU A 108 3.52 -11.41 -24.98
C LEU A 108 2.52 -10.89 -23.94
N ALA A 109 2.96 -10.77 -22.67
CA ALA A 109 2.14 -10.26 -21.58
C ALA A 109 2.39 -8.78 -21.31
N ALA A 110 3.47 -8.23 -21.86
CA ALA A 110 3.84 -6.84 -21.66
C ALA A 110 3.22 -5.98 -22.74
N PRO A 111 2.40 -4.99 -22.42
CA PRO A 111 2.09 -3.91 -23.34
C PRO A 111 3.40 -3.19 -23.70
N SER A 112 3.41 -2.43 -24.79
CA SER A 112 4.55 -1.61 -25.19
C SER A 112 5.00 -0.63 -24.08
N ARG A 113 4.10 -0.39 -23.13
CA ARG A 113 4.32 0.42 -21.93
C ARG A 113 3.96 -0.38 -20.69
N ILE A 114 4.65 -0.15 -19.59
CA ILE A 114 4.39 -0.76 -18.28
C ILE A 114 3.41 0.12 -17.52
N THR A 115 2.37 -0.49 -16.93
CA THR A 115 1.39 0.23 -16.11
C THR A 115 1.95 0.52 -14.72
N ALA A 116 1.41 1.53 -14.04
CA ALA A 116 1.70 1.79 -12.63
C ALA A 116 1.42 0.55 -11.76
N LYS A 117 0.32 -0.18 -12.03
CA LYS A 117 -0.02 -1.41 -11.31
C LYS A 117 1.06 -2.49 -11.46
N THR A 118 1.60 -2.67 -12.65
CA THR A 118 2.70 -3.63 -12.89
C THR A 118 3.91 -3.27 -12.03
N ILE A 119 4.31 -2.00 -12.01
CA ILE A 119 5.44 -1.53 -11.21
C ILE A 119 5.19 -1.80 -9.73
N LEU A 120 4.03 -1.42 -9.20
CA LEU A 120 3.68 -1.60 -7.80
C LEU A 120 3.69 -3.07 -7.37
N ASN A 121 3.20 -3.97 -8.22
CA ASN A 121 3.27 -5.41 -7.98
C ASN A 121 4.73 -5.93 -8.00
N CYS A 122 5.55 -5.42 -8.92
CA CYS A 122 6.95 -5.84 -9.05
C CYS A 122 7.81 -5.39 -7.87
N ILE A 123 7.60 -4.18 -7.33
CA ILE A 123 8.42 -3.65 -6.24
C ILE A 123 8.11 -4.26 -4.87
N ALA A 124 7.05 -5.06 -4.72
CA ALA A 124 6.57 -5.55 -3.41
C ALA A 124 6.48 -4.42 -2.38
N ALA A 125 5.67 -3.41 -2.67
CA ALA A 125 5.56 -2.20 -1.87
C ALA A 125 5.33 -2.49 -0.37
N GLU A 126 4.59 -3.55 -0.04
CA GLU A 126 4.37 -4.00 1.34
C GLU A 126 5.68 -4.32 2.06
N HIS A 127 6.60 -5.04 1.41
CA HIS A 127 7.92 -5.36 1.98
C HIS A 127 8.75 -4.09 2.20
N LEU A 128 8.85 -3.24 1.18
CA LEU A 128 9.65 -2.01 1.27
C LEU A 128 9.13 -1.06 2.35
N VAL A 129 7.80 -0.95 2.47
CA VAL A 129 7.15 -0.12 3.49
C VAL A 129 7.43 -0.65 4.91
N VAL A 130 7.36 -1.98 5.10
CA VAL A 130 7.68 -2.59 6.41
C VAL A 130 9.13 -2.35 6.78
N GLN A 131 10.08 -2.51 5.84
CA GLN A 131 11.50 -2.21 6.08
C GLN A 131 11.75 -0.73 6.39
N ALA A 132 10.89 0.18 5.92
CA ALA A 132 10.92 1.62 6.23
C ALA A 132 10.17 2.00 7.52
N GLY A 133 9.78 1.04 8.37
CA GLY A 133 9.09 1.28 9.63
C GLY A 133 7.60 1.61 9.49
N GLY A 134 6.97 1.17 8.40
CA GLY A 134 5.55 1.37 8.14
C GLY A 134 4.77 0.08 7.94
N VAL A 135 3.49 0.21 7.67
CA VAL A 135 2.61 -0.86 7.21
C VAL A 135 1.60 -0.33 6.20
N VAL A 136 1.42 -1.05 5.10
CA VAL A 136 0.37 -0.72 4.12
C VAL A 136 -0.99 -1.05 4.71
N PHE A 137 -1.91 -0.09 4.64
CA PHE A 137 -3.19 -0.13 5.32
C PHE A 137 -4.34 0.12 4.35
N HIS A 138 -5.30 -0.79 4.28
CA HIS A 138 -6.48 -0.67 3.45
C HIS A 138 -7.48 0.30 4.08
N SER A 139 -7.46 1.55 3.63
CA SER A 139 -8.22 2.65 4.21
C SER A 139 -8.52 3.73 3.18
N SER A 140 -9.60 4.48 3.39
CA SER A 140 -9.70 5.82 2.85
C SER A 140 -8.99 6.78 3.79
N TYR A 141 -8.15 7.66 3.22
CA TYR A 141 -7.32 8.61 3.94
C TYR A 141 -7.77 10.03 3.61
N ILE A 142 -8.20 10.77 4.62
CA ILE A 142 -8.54 12.19 4.51
C ILE A 142 -7.62 13.07 5.36
N GLU A 143 -7.41 14.30 4.89
CA GLU A 143 -6.83 15.40 5.68
C GLU A 143 -7.96 16.25 6.25
N TYR A 144 -7.96 16.45 7.55
CA TYR A 144 -8.83 17.38 8.24
C TYR A 144 -8.06 18.16 9.30
N GLN A 145 -8.08 19.49 9.21
CA GLN A 145 -7.37 20.41 10.12
C GLN A 145 -5.87 20.08 10.29
N GLY A 146 -5.19 19.76 9.19
CA GLY A 146 -3.76 19.44 9.18
C GLY A 146 -3.39 18.06 9.73
N LYS A 147 -4.37 17.18 9.98
CA LYS A 147 -4.18 15.84 10.50
C LYS A 147 -4.84 14.79 9.62
N ALA A 148 -4.34 13.58 9.68
CA ALA A 148 -4.88 12.43 8.99
C ALA A 148 -5.99 11.75 9.80
N ILE A 149 -7.05 11.33 9.13
CA ILE A 149 -8.03 10.37 9.63
C ILE A 149 -8.09 9.22 8.63
N LEU A 150 -7.99 7.99 9.13
CA LEU A 150 -8.04 6.78 8.31
C LEU A 150 -9.33 6.00 8.61
N PHE A 151 -10.15 5.80 7.57
CA PHE A 151 -11.33 4.94 7.64
C PHE A 151 -10.98 3.54 7.12
N THR A 152 -11.15 2.52 7.95
CA THR A 152 -10.92 1.12 7.59
C THR A 152 -12.15 0.27 7.85
N ALA A 153 -12.32 -0.76 7.06
CA ALA A 153 -13.37 -1.79 7.18
C ALA A 153 -13.20 -2.85 6.09
N PRO A 154 -13.92 -3.97 6.13
CA PRO A 154 -14.05 -4.88 4.99
C PRO A 154 -14.47 -4.16 3.70
N SER A 155 -14.19 -4.77 2.55
CA SER A 155 -14.58 -4.19 1.26
C SER A 155 -16.11 -3.99 1.19
N GLY A 156 -16.55 -2.87 0.59
CA GLY A 156 -17.97 -2.54 0.44
C GLY A 156 -18.66 -1.97 1.68
N THR A 157 -17.98 -1.81 2.82
CA THR A 157 -18.59 -1.29 4.07
C THR A 157 -18.86 0.24 4.04
N GLY A 158 -18.19 1.01 3.16
CA GLY A 158 -18.44 2.45 3.05
C GLY A 158 -17.23 3.35 3.37
N LYS A 159 -15.99 2.88 3.29
CA LYS A 159 -14.77 3.70 3.50
C LYS A 159 -14.75 4.94 2.63
N SER A 160 -14.93 4.78 1.31
CA SER A 160 -14.96 5.89 0.37
C SER A 160 -16.15 6.82 0.63
N THR A 161 -17.30 6.26 0.95
CA THR A 161 -18.50 7.04 1.32
C THR A 161 -18.23 7.95 2.52
N GLN A 162 -17.52 7.45 3.55
CA GLN A 162 -17.14 8.30 4.68
C GLN A 162 -16.19 9.42 4.27
N ALA A 163 -15.20 9.14 3.43
CA ALA A 163 -14.32 10.17 2.90
C ALA A 163 -15.11 11.26 2.14
N ASP A 164 -16.04 10.86 1.26
CA ASP A 164 -16.90 11.77 0.49
C ASP A 164 -17.81 12.62 1.41
N LEU A 165 -18.34 12.04 2.50
CA LEU A 165 -19.14 12.78 3.49
C LEU A 165 -18.30 13.84 4.22
N TRP A 166 -17.07 13.52 4.60
CA TRP A 166 -16.17 14.48 5.22
C TRP A 166 -15.75 15.60 4.26
N GLU A 167 -15.49 15.29 3.00
CA GLU A 167 -15.25 16.29 1.96
C GLU A 167 -16.46 17.19 1.83
N LYS A 168 -17.66 16.62 1.69
CA LYS A 168 -18.94 17.36 1.49
C LYS A 168 -19.28 18.26 2.67
N TYR A 169 -19.20 17.77 3.91
CA TYR A 169 -19.72 18.50 5.08
C TYR A 169 -18.66 19.29 5.85
N ARG A 170 -17.38 19.00 5.66
CA ARG A 170 -16.27 19.64 6.39
C ARG A 170 -15.18 20.19 5.49
N GLY A 171 -15.27 20.00 4.18
CA GLY A 171 -14.22 20.40 3.24
C GLY A 171 -12.91 19.65 3.46
N ALA A 172 -12.96 18.45 4.03
CA ALA A 172 -11.78 17.61 4.19
C ALA A 172 -11.20 17.22 2.83
N GLU A 173 -9.88 17.16 2.71
CA GLU A 173 -9.22 16.74 1.48
C GLU A 173 -9.06 15.22 1.45
N ILE A 174 -9.55 14.55 0.39
CA ILE A 174 -9.26 13.13 0.18
C ILE A 174 -7.85 12.97 -0.37
N ILE A 175 -6.99 12.27 0.39
CA ILE A 175 -5.60 12.01 0.03
C ILE A 175 -5.47 10.70 -0.71
N ASN A 176 -6.16 9.64 -0.25
CA ASN A 176 -6.21 8.36 -0.93
C ASN A 176 -7.53 7.63 -0.64
N GLY A 177 -8.13 7.04 -1.67
CA GLY A 177 -9.43 6.38 -1.56
C GLY A 177 -9.39 4.88 -1.26
N ASP A 178 -8.20 4.25 -1.26
CA ASP A 178 -8.09 2.79 -1.15
C ASP A 178 -7.01 2.33 -0.17
N ARG A 179 -5.82 2.93 -0.21
CA ARG A 179 -4.69 2.52 0.62
C ARG A 179 -3.90 3.71 1.12
N SER A 180 -3.39 3.56 2.34
CA SER A 180 -2.42 4.46 2.94
C SER A 180 -1.27 3.65 3.52
N VAL A 181 -0.27 4.33 4.05
CA VAL A 181 0.73 3.73 4.93
C VAL A 181 0.62 4.37 6.29
N ILE A 182 0.59 3.56 7.34
CA ILE A 182 0.81 4.03 8.70
C ILE A 182 2.28 3.81 8.99
N ARG A 183 2.99 4.87 9.39
CA ARG A 183 4.44 4.84 9.64
C ARG A 183 4.79 5.44 10.99
N TRP A 184 5.76 4.82 11.66
CA TRP A 184 6.40 5.36 12.84
C TRP A 184 7.71 6.07 12.45
N ASP A 185 7.82 7.38 12.80
CA ASP A 185 9.03 8.19 12.56
C ASP A 185 9.10 9.30 13.60
N GLY A 186 9.49 8.94 14.86
CA GLY A 186 9.42 9.86 15.99
C GLY A 186 8.00 10.27 16.41
N GLY A 187 6.98 9.76 15.71
CA GLY A 187 5.55 9.93 15.88
C GLY A 187 4.82 9.05 14.90
N VAL A 188 3.49 9.00 14.94
CA VAL A 188 2.67 8.23 14.02
C VAL A 188 2.15 9.12 12.89
N PHE A 189 2.44 8.73 11.66
CA PHE A 189 2.03 9.44 10.46
C PHE A 189 1.23 8.52 9.54
N ALA A 190 0.26 9.11 8.84
CA ALA A 190 -0.34 8.50 7.65
C ALA A 190 0.34 9.09 6.41
N CYS A 191 0.72 8.21 5.49
CA CYS A 191 1.36 8.59 4.23
C CYS A 191 0.52 8.12 3.05
N GLY A 192 0.40 8.97 2.03
CA GLY A 192 -0.13 8.57 0.73
C GLY A 192 0.82 7.61 0.03
N ILE A 193 0.24 6.73 -0.79
CA ILE A 193 0.97 5.71 -1.54
C ILE A 193 0.37 5.62 -2.95
N PRO A 194 1.14 5.27 -4.00
CA PRO A 194 0.65 5.26 -5.38
C PRO A 194 -0.29 4.07 -5.70
N PHE A 195 -1.05 3.62 -4.72
CA PHE A 195 -2.17 2.68 -4.89
C PHE A 195 -3.48 3.46 -4.81
N ALA A 196 -4.29 3.39 -5.85
CA ALA A 196 -5.61 3.97 -5.87
C ALA A 196 -6.63 2.92 -6.29
N GLY A 197 -7.75 2.88 -5.59
CA GLY A 197 -8.90 2.07 -5.96
C GLY A 197 -9.73 2.73 -7.08
N SER A 198 -11.03 2.50 -7.06
CA SER A 198 -11.96 3.05 -8.07
C SER A 198 -12.01 4.58 -8.13
N SER A 199 -11.68 5.28 -7.03
CA SER A 199 -11.62 6.75 -6.99
C SER A 199 -10.49 7.33 -7.82
N ALA A 200 -9.45 6.56 -8.14
CA ALA A 200 -8.20 6.99 -8.77
C ALA A 200 -7.48 8.16 -8.04
N ILE A 201 -7.84 8.42 -6.78
CA ILE A 201 -7.24 9.49 -5.96
C ILE A 201 -6.05 8.90 -5.20
N CYS A 202 -4.86 9.47 -5.44
CA CYS A 202 -3.67 9.23 -4.62
C CYS A 202 -2.77 10.47 -4.66
N LYS A 203 -2.45 11.01 -3.49
CA LYS A 203 -1.60 12.20 -3.33
C LYS A 203 -0.39 11.84 -2.45
N ASN A 204 0.76 12.39 -2.76
CA ASN A 204 1.98 12.22 -1.94
C ASN A 204 1.94 13.20 -0.75
N ARG A 205 1.21 12.81 0.30
CA ARG A 205 1.04 13.60 1.52
C ARG A 205 1.35 12.74 2.74
N THR A 206 2.09 13.30 3.66
CA THR A 206 2.38 12.69 4.97
C THR A 206 1.88 13.65 6.05
N LEU A 207 1.01 13.15 6.93
CA LEU A 207 0.37 13.94 7.98
C LEU A 207 0.37 13.18 9.31
N PRO A 208 0.46 13.90 10.46
CA PRO A 208 0.25 13.27 11.76
C PRO A 208 -1.10 12.56 11.82
N LEU A 209 -1.11 11.32 12.30
CA LEU A 209 -2.33 10.51 12.37
C LEU A 209 -3.13 10.85 13.63
N ALA A 210 -4.33 11.41 13.44
CA ALA A 210 -5.20 11.79 14.55
C ALA A 210 -6.06 10.62 15.05
N ALA A 211 -6.56 9.76 14.13
CA ALA A 211 -7.42 8.63 14.48
C ALA A 211 -7.47 7.57 13.39
N ILE A 212 -7.74 6.34 13.82
CA ILE A 212 -8.16 5.24 12.95
C ILE A 212 -9.62 4.92 13.28
N VAL A 213 -10.48 4.84 12.26
CA VAL A 213 -11.92 4.63 12.40
C VAL A 213 -12.32 3.35 11.70
N TYR A 214 -12.71 2.34 12.47
CA TYR A 214 -13.25 1.08 11.96
C TYR A 214 -14.75 1.23 11.74
N LEU A 215 -15.20 1.08 10.50
CA LEU A 215 -16.59 1.31 10.11
C LEU A 215 -17.43 0.05 10.21
N LYS A 216 -18.67 0.23 10.66
CA LYS A 216 -19.76 -0.74 10.59
C LYS A 216 -21.02 -0.08 10.04
N GLN A 217 -21.77 -0.81 9.23
CA GLN A 217 -23.10 -0.35 8.80
C GLN A 217 -24.10 -0.61 9.92
N ALA A 218 -24.87 0.41 10.29
CA ALA A 218 -25.91 0.32 11.31
C ALA A 218 -27.05 1.31 11.03
N PRO A 219 -28.26 1.05 11.48
CA PRO A 219 -29.41 1.94 11.30
C PRO A 219 -29.37 3.19 12.20
N VAL A 220 -28.54 3.17 13.23
CA VAL A 220 -28.32 4.28 14.17
C VAL A 220 -26.82 4.56 14.26
N THR A 221 -26.46 5.83 14.26
CA THR A 221 -25.06 6.25 14.34
C THR A 221 -24.59 6.26 15.79
N GLU A 222 -23.58 5.44 16.09
CA GLU A 222 -22.93 5.34 17.39
C GLU A 222 -21.42 5.24 17.23
N ILE A 223 -20.67 5.81 18.18
CA ILE A 223 -19.21 5.73 18.20
C ILE A 223 -18.72 5.27 19.59
N ARG A 224 -17.71 4.42 19.59
CA ARG A 224 -17.01 4.04 20.80
C ARG A 224 -15.51 3.93 20.56
N LYS A 225 -14.72 4.28 21.56
CA LYS A 225 -13.28 4.05 21.53
C LYS A 225 -13.01 2.57 21.83
N VAL A 226 -12.26 1.90 20.95
CA VAL A 226 -11.81 0.52 21.15
C VAL A 226 -10.37 0.50 21.69
N ARG A 227 -10.01 -0.54 22.42
CA ARG A 227 -8.70 -0.66 23.10
C ARG A 227 -8.21 -2.11 23.11
N GLY A 228 -6.91 -2.30 23.43
CA GLY A 228 -6.29 -3.60 23.62
C GLY A 228 -6.43 -4.51 22.40
N ALA A 229 -6.78 -5.77 22.62
CA ALA A 229 -6.88 -6.76 21.56
C ALA A 229 -7.94 -6.43 20.49
N GLU A 230 -9.02 -5.75 20.88
CA GLU A 230 -10.05 -5.33 19.93
C GLU A 230 -9.51 -4.24 18.96
N ALA A 231 -8.80 -3.23 19.48
CA ALA A 231 -8.16 -2.21 18.65
C ALA A 231 -7.11 -2.83 17.72
N PHE A 232 -6.30 -3.76 18.24
CA PHE A 232 -5.33 -4.49 17.42
C PHE A 232 -6.02 -5.22 16.27
N ARG A 233 -7.09 -5.98 16.54
CA ARG A 233 -7.86 -6.67 15.50
C ARG A 233 -8.38 -5.71 14.44
N CYS A 234 -9.03 -4.60 14.83
CA CYS A 234 -9.59 -3.61 13.90
C CYS A 234 -8.52 -3.00 12.98
N VAL A 235 -7.31 -2.77 13.50
CA VAL A 235 -6.20 -2.24 12.69
C VAL A 235 -5.55 -3.35 11.87
N TRP A 236 -5.26 -4.50 12.47
CA TRP A 236 -4.57 -5.60 11.80
C TRP A 236 -5.34 -6.16 10.60
N GLU A 237 -6.66 -6.22 10.67
CA GLU A 237 -7.52 -6.64 9.55
C GLU A 237 -7.35 -5.76 8.29
N GLY A 238 -6.98 -4.49 8.46
CA GLY A 238 -6.69 -3.58 7.36
C GLY A 238 -5.25 -3.63 6.85
N CYS A 239 -4.33 -4.31 7.55
CA CYS A 239 -2.92 -4.35 7.17
C CYS A 239 -2.67 -5.30 6.00
N SER A 240 -1.84 -4.86 5.05
CA SER A 240 -1.32 -5.70 3.97
C SER A 240 0.14 -6.02 4.26
N VAL A 241 0.44 -7.29 4.54
CA VAL A 241 1.78 -7.76 4.91
C VAL A 241 2.08 -9.07 4.18
N ASN A 242 3.35 -9.29 3.86
CA ASN A 242 3.83 -10.53 3.27
C ASN A 242 3.80 -11.68 4.29
N SER A 243 2.71 -12.46 4.31
CA SER A 243 2.47 -13.52 5.30
C SER A 243 3.47 -14.70 5.25
N TRP A 244 4.27 -14.80 4.20
CA TRP A 244 5.34 -15.82 4.06
C TRP A 244 6.67 -15.35 4.65
N ASP A 245 6.83 -14.06 4.93
CA ASP A 245 8.02 -13.49 5.54
C ASP A 245 7.78 -13.22 7.02
N LYS A 246 8.40 -14.03 7.88
CA LYS A 246 8.27 -13.90 9.33
C LYS A 246 8.82 -12.58 9.87
N ARG A 247 9.87 -12.04 9.23
CA ARG A 247 10.47 -10.76 9.62
C ARG A 247 9.54 -9.61 9.32
N ASP A 248 8.97 -9.57 8.11
CA ASP A 248 7.96 -8.57 7.74
C ASP A 248 6.75 -8.62 8.67
N MET A 249 6.26 -9.83 8.99
CA MET A 249 5.15 -10.02 9.91
C MET A 249 5.46 -9.44 11.29
N THR A 250 6.65 -9.74 11.84
CA THR A 250 7.06 -9.24 13.16
C THR A 250 7.17 -7.72 13.17
N MET A 251 7.86 -7.14 12.20
CA MET A 251 8.05 -5.69 12.09
C MET A 251 6.72 -4.94 11.92
N ALA A 252 5.82 -5.48 11.10
CA ALA A 252 4.48 -4.89 10.92
C ALA A 252 3.66 -4.94 12.22
N MET A 253 3.70 -6.06 12.96
CA MET A 253 3.03 -6.18 14.26
C MET A 253 3.58 -5.17 15.28
N GLU A 254 4.90 -5.02 15.37
CA GLU A 254 5.56 -4.02 16.23
C GLU A 254 5.12 -2.60 15.86
N THR A 255 5.05 -2.29 14.57
CA THR A 255 4.56 -0.99 14.09
C THR A 255 3.12 -0.75 14.53
N VAL A 256 2.22 -1.73 14.36
CA VAL A 256 0.82 -1.61 14.79
C VAL A 256 0.72 -1.42 16.31
N LEU A 257 1.49 -2.16 17.09
CA LEU A 257 1.49 -2.00 18.57
C LEU A 257 1.91 -0.58 18.99
N ARG A 258 2.96 -0.01 18.38
CA ARG A 258 3.38 1.38 18.64
C ARG A 258 2.30 2.39 18.23
N VAL A 259 1.60 2.16 17.13
CA VAL A 259 0.47 3.00 16.70
C VAL A 259 -0.62 3.03 17.77
N LEU A 260 -0.96 1.88 18.33
CA LEU A 260 -2.02 1.74 19.34
C LEU A 260 -1.69 2.37 20.68
N GLU A 261 -0.42 2.65 20.98
CA GLU A 261 0.00 3.37 22.18
C GLU A 261 -0.41 4.84 22.16
N THR A 262 -0.47 5.45 20.96
CA THR A 262 -0.62 6.92 20.83
C THR A 262 -1.85 7.33 20.03
N VAL A 263 -2.27 6.53 19.05
CA VAL A 263 -3.37 6.86 18.15
C VAL A 263 -4.68 6.21 18.64
N PRO A 264 -5.74 6.99 18.87
CA PRO A 264 -7.04 6.44 19.22
C PRO A 264 -7.64 5.66 18.05
N VAL A 265 -8.23 4.51 18.38
CA VAL A 265 -9.03 3.71 17.45
C VAL A 265 -10.48 3.78 17.87
N PHE A 266 -11.34 4.14 16.92
CA PHE A 266 -12.78 4.20 17.14
C PHE A 266 -13.49 3.16 16.27
N GLU A 267 -14.54 2.55 16.80
CA GLU A 267 -15.54 1.85 16.02
C GLU A 267 -16.70 2.83 15.80
N LEU A 268 -17.02 3.11 14.54
CA LEU A 268 -18.13 3.94 14.12
C LEU A 268 -19.16 3.06 13.41
N ALA A 269 -20.25 2.75 14.11
CA ALA A 269 -21.43 2.13 13.54
C ALA A 269 -22.33 3.26 13.02
N CYS A 270 -22.66 3.30 11.72
CA CYS A 270 -23.29 4.47 11.16
C CYS A 270 -24.15 4.21 9.92
N THR A 271 -25.05 5.13 9.65
CA THR A 271 -25.69 5.41 8.36
C THR A 271 -24.77 6.28 7.49
N PRO A 272 -24.93 6.27 6.14
CA PRO A 272 -24.10 7.06 5.23
C PRO A 272 -24.62 8.51 5.09
N ASP A 273 -24.68 9.25 6.19
CA ASP A 273 -25.18 10.64 6.24
C ASP A 273 -24.34 11.53 7.16
N GLU A 274 -24.75 12.79 7.32
CA GLU A 274 -24.03 13.80 8.11
C GLU A 274 -23.89 13.42 9.59
N SER A 275 -24.78 12.59 10.14
CA SER A 275 -24.71 12.18 11.55
C SER A 275 -23.40 11.44 11.85
N ALA A 276 -22.88 10.66 10.90
CA ALA A 276 -21.59 9.98 11.04
C ALA A 276 -20.43 10.97 11.18
N VAL A 277 -20.46 12.06 10.39
CA VAL A 277 -19.44 13.12 10.44
C VAL A 277 -19.51 13.87 11.77
N LEU A 278 -20.71 14.32 12.18
CA LEU A 278 -20.92 15.04 13.45
C LEU A 278 -20.49 14.21 14.66
N THR A 279 -20.84 12.92 14.69
CA THR A 279 -20.54 12.02 15.79
C THR A 279 -19.02 11.80 15.92
N LEU A 280 -18.32 11.56 14.83
CA LEU A 280 -16.87 11.42 14.85
C LEU A 280 -16.17 12.74 15.17
N GLU A 281 -16.60 13.85 14.57
CA GLU A 281 -16.03 15.17 14.86
C GLU A 281 -16.11 15.53 16.34
N GLY A 282 -17.23 15.20 17.01
CA GLY A 282 -17.45 15.43 18.44
C GLY A 282 -16.37 14.78 19.32
N VAL A 283 -15.94 13.56 19.00
CA VAL A 283 -14.90 12.86 19.78
C VAL A 283 -13.48 13.23 19.39
N LEU A 284 -13.26 13.82 18.21
CA LEU A 284 -11.95 14.30 17.78
C LEU A 284 -11.57 15.65 18.37
N LYS A 285 -12.57 16.45 18.81
CA LYS A 285 -12.37 17.78 19.44
C LYS A 285 -12.20 17.73 20.97
N GLY A 286 -12.59 16.65 21.60
CA GLY A 286 -12.45 16.41 23.04
C GLY A 286 -11.15 15.73 23.38
#